data_1ce78c7a64218ee633616ed86529ad69
#
_entry.id   1ce78c7a64218ee633616ed86529ad69
#
_cell.length_a   1.000
_cell.length_b   1.000
_cell.length_c   1.000
_cell.angle_alpha   90.00
_cell.angle_beta   90.00
_cell.angle_gamma   90.00
#
_symmetry.space_group_name_H-M   'P 1'
#
loop_
_entity.id
_entity.type
_entity.pdbx_description
1 polymer ?
#
loop_
_entity_poly.entity_id
_entity_poly.type
_entity_poly.pdbx_seq_one_letter_code
_entity_poly.pdbx_strand_id
1 'polypeptide(L)'
;MKKILLGLFILGTLGMAQNHYEVYIKNGVNISQNEVDNASDQIKGIVDKMISDFENHDKKIMLEKFKIMISREMKNDDDYKKFSAKDKEFYDRMNKIIADGMINSLDKSVKYIPKSISFTGKNIAKVEITEISPDFENENNDSDENFNNALEKAGVTDEEMENLEHISDLSDQKKERFFKYLRDEIKKDLTETTVESRILEFRKVNGKWQTKDELYEIPQI
;
A
#
# COMPACT_ATOMS: atom_id res chain seq x y z
N MET A 1 -32.54 -28.83 22.46
CA MET A 1 -31.59 -28.10 21.63
C MET A 1 -32.24 -26.76 21.29
N LYS A 2 -31.89 -25.69 22.00
CA LYS A 2 -32.41 -24.32 21.72
C LYS A 2 -31.45 -23.67 20.74
N LYS A 3 -31.91 -23.39 19.53
CA LYS A 3 -31.21 -22.57 18.55
C LYS A 3 -31.29 -21.11 19.03
N ILE A 4 -30.13 -20.59 19.46
CA ILE A 4 -30.02 -19.15 19.75
C ILE A 4 -29.81 -18.45 18.40
N LEU A 5 -30.83 -17.69 17.98
CA LEU A 5 -30.75 -16.78 16.83
C LEU A 5 -29.73 -15.69 17.17
N LEU A 6 -28.69 -15.59 16.33
CA LEU A 6 -27.76 -14.47 16.34
C LEU A 6 -28.54 -13.24 15.83
N GLY A 7 -28.88 -12.32 16.72
CA GLY A 7 -29.50 -11.06 16.34
C GLY A 7 -28.49 -10.13 15.69
N LEU A 8 -28.53 -10.01 14.36
CA LEU A 8 -27.84 -8.97 13.62
C LEU A 8 -28.62 -7.67 13.83
N PHE A 9 -28.14 -6.77 14.67
CA PHE A 9 -28.69 -5.40 14.74
C PHE A 9 -27.95 -4.52 13.76
N ILE A 10 -28.53 -4.30 12.58
CA ILE A 10 -28.09 -3.27 11.64
C ILE A 10 -28.78 -1.97 12.07
N LEU A 11 -28.06 -1.09 12.72
CA LEU A 11 -28.51 0.28 12.95
C LEU A 11 -28.12 1.14 11.76
N GLY A 12 -29.03 1.29 10.82
CA GLY A 12 -28.87 2.25 9.73
C GLY A 12 -29.06 3.67 10.21
N THR A 13 -28.02 4.50 10.06
CA THR A 13 -28.16 5.96 10.08
C THR A 13 -27.86 6.52 8.71
N LEU A 14 -28.86 7.11 8.08
CA LEU A 14 -28.75 7.88 6.85
C LEU A 14 -28.05 9.21 7.14
N GLY A 15 -26.97 9.50 6.43
CA GLY A 15 -26.50 10.86 6.30
C GLY A 15 -24.96 11.02 6.27
N MET A 16 -24.45 11.32 5.09
CA MET A 16 -23.05 11.63 4.74
C MET A 16 -22.10 10.42 4.73
N ALA A 17 -21.09 10.45 3.85
CA ALA A 17 -20.12 9.38 3.67
C ALA A 17 -19.26 9.15 4.93
N GLN A 18 -19.89 8.63 5.97
CA GLN A 18 -19.22 8.10 7.16
C GLN A 18 -18.88 6.65 6.89
N ASN A 19 -17.65 6.28 7.20
CA ASN A 19 -17.20 4.90 7.22
C ASN A 19 -18.21 4.03 7.97
N HIS A 20 -18.71 3.00 7.32
CA HIS A 20 -19.78 2.17 7.89
C HIS A 20 -19.15 1.05 8.71
N TYR A 21 -19.13 1.21 10.03
CA TYR A 21 -18.65 0.19 10.95
C TYR A 21 -19.78 -0.76 11.36
N GLU A 22 -19.59 -2.05 11.19
CA GLU A 22 -20.42 -3.05 11.85
C GLU A 22 -19.95 -3.23 13.29
N VAL A 23 -20.90 -3.33 14.25
CA VAL A 23 -20.55 -3.45 15.67
C VAL A 23 -21.00 -4.82 16.21
N TYR A 24 -20.08 -5.56 16.80
CA TYR A 24 -20.31 -6.89 17.35
C TYR A 24 -19.95 -6.97 18.83
N ILE A 25 -20.68 -7.80 19.56
CA ILE A 25 -20.36 -8.15 20.95
C ILE A 25 -20.11 -9.67 21.00
N LYS A 26 -18.91 -10.07 21.44
CA LYS A 26 -18.58 -11.48 21.59
C LYS A 26 -19.44 -12.12 22.68
N ASN A 27 -19.87 -13.37 22.45
CA ASN A 27 -20.65 -14.12 23.44
C ASN A 27 -19.96 -14.16 24.80
N GLY A 28 -20.72 -13.89 25.86
CA GLY A 28 -20.23 -13.85 27.25
C GLY A 28 -19.65 -12.50 27.71
N VAL A 29 -19.58 -11.51 26.84
CA VAL A 29 -19.20 -10.13 27.23
C VAL A 29 -20.41 -9.43 27.82
N ASN A 30 -20.31 -9.05 29.10
CA ASN A 30 -21.36 -8.31 29.81
C ASN A 30 -21.10 -6.81 29.67
N ILE A 31 -21.71 -6.20 28.67
CA ILE A 31 -21.63 -4.76 28.36
C ILE A 31 -23.04 -4.29 27.96
N SER A 32 -23.49 -3.16 28.45
CA SER A 32 -24.80 -2.59 28.11
C SER A 32 -24.77 -1.93 26.72
N GLN A 33 -25.93 -1.81 26.06
CA GLN A 33 -26.03 -1.16 24.74
C GLN A 33 -25.50 0.28 24.77
N ASN A 34 -25.85 1.07 25.79
CA ASN A 34 -25.34 2.43 25.95
C ASN A 34 -23.82 2.49 26.11
N GLU A 35 -23.21 1.51 26.77
CA GLU A 35 -21.74 1.40 26.88
C GLU A 35 -21.13 1.06 25.53
N VAL A 36 -21.78 0.18 24.73
CA VAL A 36 -21.35 -0.19 23.38
C VAL A 36 -21.40 1.01 22.45
N ASP A 37 -22.52 1.73 22.44
CA ASP A 37 -22.72 2.90 21.57
C ASP A 37 -21.68 4.00 21.87
N ASN A 38 -21.53 4.38 23.14
CA ASN A 38 -20.53 5.36 23.56
C ASN A 38 -19.08 4.91 23.28
N ALA A 39 -18.78 3.63 23.46
CA ALA A 39 -17.46 3.08 23.18
C ALA A 39 -17.17 3.06 21.66
N SER A 40 -18.15 2.64 20.88
CA SER A 40 -18.06 2.59 19.42
C SER A 40 -17.80 3.99 18.84
N ASP A 41 -18.51 5.02 19.32
CA ASP A 41 -18.32 6.39 18.84
C ASP A 41 -16.92 6.92 19.18
N GLN A 42 -16.39 6.61 20.37
CA GLN A 42 -15.03 6.99 20.74
C GLN A 42 -13.99 6.26 19.87
N ILE A 43 -14.16 4.95 19.66
CA ILE A 43 -13.24 4.13 18.84
C ILE A 43 -13.27 4.60 17.39
N LYS A 44 -14.48 4.82 16.82
CA LYS A 44 -14.64 5.39 15.47
C LYS A 44 -13.88 6.69 15.31
N GLY A 45 -14.07 7.62 16.24
CA GLY A 45 -13.38 8.92 16.21
C GLY A 45 -11.86 8.79 16.24
N ILE A 46 -11.31 7.80 16.94
CA ILE A 46 -9.87 7.54 16.94
C ILE A 46 -9.43 6.97 15.60
N VAL A 47 -10.11 5.94 15.07
CA VAL A 47 -9.76 5.31 13.80
C VAL A 47 -9.90 6.27 12.64
N ASP A 48 -10.99 7.03 12.56
CA ASP A 48 -11.21 8.03 11.52
C ASP A 48 -10.11 9.10 11.55
N LYS A 49 -9.68 9.49 12.76
CA LYS A 49 -8.54 10.41 12.91
C LYS A 49 -7.24 9.77 12.41
N MET A 50 -6.95 8.51 12.76
CA MET A 50 -5.74 7.81 12.29
C MET A 50 -5.70 7.75 10.76
N ILE A 51 -6.83 7.43 10.12
CA ILE A 51 -6.95 7.38 8.65
C ILE A 51 -6.76 8.78 8.06
N SER A 52 -7.39 9.79 8.64
CA SER A 52 -7.25 11.18 8.19
C SER A 52 -5.82 11.70 8.35
N ASP A 53 -5.15 11.41 9.46
CA ASP A 53 -3.76 11.78 9.69
C ASP A 53 -2.85 11.09 8.66
N PHE A 54 -3.08 9.80 8.37
CA PHE A 54 -2.37 9.08 7.32
C PHE A 54 -2.55 9.76 5.96
N GLU A 55 -3.77 9.95 5.50
CA GLU A 55 -4.04 10.52 4.16
C GLU A 55 -3.51 11.94 4.00
N ASN A 56 -3.57 12.76 5.05
CA ASN A 56 -3.19 14.17 4.96
C ASN A 56 -1.71 14.44 5.25
N HIS A 57 -1.00 13.55 5.92
CA HIS A 57 0.36 13.80 6.38
C HIS A 57 1.29 12.60 6.22
N ASP A 58 0.95 11.46 6.80
CA ASP A 58 1.89 10.37 7.00
C ASP A 58 2.16 9.61 5.70
N LYS A 59 1.18 9.53 4.81
CA LYS A 59 1.30 8.95 3.47
C LYS A 59 2.42 9.63 2.68
N LYS A 60 2.49 10.95 2.73
CA LYS A 60 3.56 11.69 2.05
C LYS A 60 4.94 11.36 2.62
N ILE A 61 5.06 11.27 3.94
CA ILE A 61 6.32 10.90 4.60
C ILE A 61 6.71 9.46 4.22
N MET A 62 5.76 8.54 4.20
CA MET A 62 5.96 7.16 3.78
C MET A 62 6.50 7.10 2.34
N LEU A 63 5.86 7.79 1.40
CA LEU A 63 6.26 7.83 0.00
C LEU A 63 7.68 8.41 -0.20
N GLU A 64 8.01 9.48 0.51
CA GLU A 64 9.36 10.07 0.50
C GLU A 64 10.42 9.08 0.99
N LYS A 65 10.15 8.39 2.10
CA LYS A 65 11.05 7.37 2.64
C LYS A 65 11.19 6.18 1.71
N PHE A 66 10.10 5.71 1.12
CA PHE A 66 10.12 4.63 0.15
C PHE A 66 10.98 4.98 -1.07
N LYS A 67 10.87 6.21 -1.57
CA LYS A 67 11.72 6.72 -2.65
C LYS A 67 13.21 6.68 -2.30
N ILE A 68 13.57 7.10 -1.08
CA ILE A 68 14.95 7.06 -0.61
C ILE A 68 15.45 5.61 -0.52
N MET A 69 14.63 4.69 0.01
CA MET A 69 14.95 3.28 0.16
C MET A 69 15.24 2.63 -1.20
N ILE A 70 14.32 2.76 -2.16
CA ILE A 70 14.53 2.23 -3.53
C ILE A 70 15.82 2.78 -4.13
N SER A 71 16.03 4.10 -4.05
CA SER A 71 17.22 4.73 -4.62
C SER A 71 18.53 4.25 -3.96
N ARG A 72 18.48 3.90 -2.67
CA ARG A 72 19.64 3.38 -1.95
C ARG A 72 19.95 1.93 -2.33
N GLU A 73 18.92 1.07 -2.38
CA GLU A 73 19.09 -0.34 -2.75
C GLU A 73 19.69 -0.46 -4.15
N MET A 74 19.14 0.26 -5.12
CA MET A 74 19.64 0.26 -6.49
C MET A 74 21.12 0.71 -6.60
N LYS A 75 21.56 1.68 -5.79
CA LYS A 75 22.96 2.15 -5.80
C LYS A 75 23.93 1.27 -5.02
N ASN A 76 23.41 0.43 -4.12
CA ASN A 76 24.22 -0.49 -3.33
C ASN A 76 24.53 -1.78 -4.09
N ASP A 77 23.90 -2.02 -5.22
CA ASP A 77 24.18 -3.16 -6.09
C ASP A 77 25.65 -3.18 -6.51
N ASP A 78 26.31 -4.34 -6.37
CA ASP A 78 27.71 -4.50 -6.66
C ASP A 78 28.02 -4.43 -8.17
N ASP A 79 27.07 -4.75 -9.02
CA ASP A 79 27.20 -4.60 -10.47
C ASP A 79 27.07 -3.15 -10.88
N TYR A 80 26.13 -2.39 -10.28
CA TYR A 80 26.04 -0.95 -10.49
C TYR A 80 27.36 -0.22 -10.16
N LYS A 81 28.07 -0.62 -9.12
CA LYS A 81 29.36 0.00 -8.74
C LYS A 81 30.43 -0.12 -9.84
N LYS A 82 30.38 -1.21 -10.62
CA LYS A 82 31.32 -1.51 -11.70
C LYS A 82 30.99 -0.81 -13.02
N PHE A 83 29.79 -0.28 -13.15
CA PHE A 83 29.31 0.37 -14.38
C PHE A 83 30.17 1.59 -14.77
N SER A 84 30.31 1.79 -16.08
CA SER A 84 30.83 3.04 -16.64
C SER A 84 29.96 4.24 -16.29
N ALA A 85 30.45 5.44 -16.45
CA ALA A 85 29.65 6.66 -16.23
C ALA A 85 28.41 6.71 -17.13
N LYS A 86 28.53 6.24 -18.38
CA LYS A 86 27.42 6.17 -19.35
C LYS A 86 26.36 5.15 -18.95
N ASP A 87 26.80 3.98 -18.50
CA ASP A 87 25.87 2.96 -18.00
C ASP A 87 25.15 3.43 -16.74
N LYS A 88 25.87 4.04 -15.81
CA LYS A 88 25.25 4.62 -14.60
C LYS A 88 24.18 5.66 -14.93
N GLU A 89 24.42 6.53 -15.88
CA GLU A 89 23.41 7.49 -16.33
C GLU A 89 22.16 6.81 -16.89
N PHE A 90 22.34 5.76 -17.71
CA PHE A 90 21.23 4.99 -18.27
C PHE A 90 20.44 4.28 -17.16
N TYR A 91 21.12 3.56 -16.27
CA TYR A 91 20.49 2.83 -15.17
C TYR A 91 19.86 3.76 -14.13
N ASP A 92 20.46 4.89 -13.82
CA ASP A 92 19.87 5.90 -12.93
C ASP A 92 18.54 6.43 -13.50
N ARG A 93 18.47 6.63 -14.81
CA ARG A 93 17.24 7.05 -15.47
C ARG A 93 16.17 5.98 -15.48
N MET A 94 16.55 4.73 -15.74
CA MET A 94 15.67 3.57 -15.69
C MET A 94 15.11 3.39 -14.28
N ASN A 95 15.98 3.36 -13.30
CA ASN A 95 15.63 3.20 -11.88
C ASN A 95 14.71 4.31 -11.39
N LYS A 96 14.91 5.54 -11.85
CA LYS A 96 14.01 6.64 -11.55
C LYS A 96 12.60 6.39 -12.11
N ILE A 97 12.49 5.86 -13.34
CA ILE A 97 11.19 5.56 -13.94
C ILE A 97 10.46 4.49 -13.14
N ILE A 98 11.16 3.42 -12.73
CA ILE A 98 10.61 2.35 -11.90
C ILE A 98 10.15 2.91 -10.55
N ALA A 99 11.03 3.62 -9.86
CA ALA A 99 10.71 4.22 -8.56
C ALA A 99 9.51 5.19 -8.63
N ASP A 100 9.48 6.07 -9.62
CA ASP A 100 8.36 7.00 -9.82
C ASP A 100 7.05 6.25 -10.12
N GLY A 101 7.11 5.11 -10.85
CA GLY A 101 5.96 4.24 -11.09
C GLY A 101 5.43 3.62 -9.81
N MET A 102 6.30 2.99 -9.01
CA MET A 102 5.95 2.37 -7.73
C MET A 102 5.35 3.39 -6.76
N ILE A 103 5.96 4.58 -6.63
CA ILE A 103 5.48 5.64 -5.76
C ILE A 103 4.10 6.13 -6.20
N ASN A 104 3.89 6.32 -7.51
CA ASN A 104 2.59 6.73 -8.03
C ASN A 104 1.50 5.66 -7.80
N SER A 105 1.86 4.38 -7.86
CA SER A 105 0.94 3.29 -7.53
C SER A 105 0.58 3.29 -6.04
N LEU A 106 1.58 3.39 -5.15
CA LEU A 106 1.36 3.52 -3.70
C LEU A 106 0.46 4.71 -3.37
N ASP A 107 0.74 5.88 -3.95
CA ASP A 107 -0.04 7.09 -3.70
C ASP A 107 -1.52 6.94 -4.08
N LYS A 108 -1.81 6.23 -5.15
CA LYS A 108 -3.18 6.04 -5.64
C LYS A 108 -3.92 4.90 -4.96
N SER A 109 -3.22 3.83 -4.62
CA SER A 109 -3.83 2.55 -4.25
C SER A 109 -3.91 2.34 -2.75
N VAL A 110 -2.95 2.87 -1.95
CA VAL A 110 -2.99 2.63 -0.50
C VAL A 110 -4.18 3.34 0.13
N LYS A 111 -5.07 2.52 0.73
CA LYS A 111 -6.29 2.98 1.41
C LYS A 111 -6.57 2.10 2.62
N TYR A 112 -7.13 2.70 3.65
CA TYR A 112 -7.62 2.02 4.85
C TYR A 112 -9.13 2.19 4.95
N ILE A 113 -9.87 1.08 4.96
CA ILE A 113 -11.34 1.08 5.02
C ILE A 113 -11.77 0.33 6.27
N PRO A 114 -12.30 1.02 7.30
CA PRO A 114 -12.82 0.37 8.49
C PRO A 114 -13.99 -0.54 8.14
N LYS A 115 -14.04 -1.74 8.76
CA LYS A 115 -15.13 -2.71 8.58
C LYS A 115 -15.96 -2.88 9.83
N SER A 116 -15.32 -3.23 10.93
CA SER A 116 -16.08 -3.64 12.11
C SER A 116 -15.39 -3.27 13.43
N ILE A 117 -16.19 -3.16 14.49
CA ILE A 117 -15.74 -3.05 15.87
C ILE A 117 -16.29 -4.27 16.63
N SER A 118 -15.41 -5.09 17.18
CA SER A 118 -15.77 -6.28 17.94
C SER A 118 -15.38 -6.13 19.40
N PHE A 119 -16.37 -6.06 20.31
CA PHE A 119 -16.11 -6.06 21.75
C PHE A 119 -15.81 -7.47 22.23
N THR A 120 -14.57 -7.73 22.62
CA THR A 120 -14.08 -9.01 23.14
C THR A 120 -14.02 -9.04 24.68
N GLY A 121 -14.26 -7.91 25.31
CA GLY A 121 -14.37 -7.72 26.76
C GLY A 121 -14.97 -6.34 27.07
N LYS A 122 -15.36 -6.09 28.31
CA LYS A 122 -15.92 -4.79 28.75
C LYS A 122 -15.00 -3.60 28.45
N ASN A 123 -13.68 -3.84 28.46
CA ASN A 123 -12.65 -2.82 28.26
C ASN A 123 -11.71 -3.17 27.09
N ILE A 124 -12.10 -4.11 26.23
CA ILE A 124 -11.28 -4.55 25.09
C ILE A 124 -12.17 -4.64 23.85
N ALA A 125 -11.75 -3.97 22.80
CA ALA A 125 -12.36 -4.06 21.49
C ALA A 125 -11.30 -4.29 20.42
N LYS A 126 -11.69 -4.89 19.30
CA LYS A 126 -10.88 -5.04 18.10
C LYS A 126 -11.57 -4.34 16.94
N VAL A 127 -10.81 -3.58 16.18
CA VAL A 127 -11.29 -2.95 14.96
C VAL A 127 -10.66 -3.65 13.77
N GLU A 128 -11.50 -4.15 12.89
CA GLU A 128 -11.07 -4.70 11.61
C GLU A 128 -11.04 -3.58 10.56
N ILE A 129 -9.91 -3.46 9.90
CA ILE A 129 -9.68 -2.49 8.83
C ILE A 129 -9.22 -3.26 7.60
N THR A 130 -9.82 -2.98 6.44
CA THR A 130 -9.31 -3.43 5.16
C THR A 130 -8.21 -2.49 4.72
N GLU A 131 -7.03 -3.01 4.47
CA GLU A 131 -5.94 -2.34 3.79
C GLU A 131 -5.97 -2.74 2.31
N ILE A 132 -5.96 -1.76 1.43
CA ILE A 132 -5.76 -1.94 0.00
C ILE A 132 -4.40 -1.35 -0.33
N SER A 133 -3.54 -2.13 -0.97
CA SER A 133 -2.20 -1.71 -1.39
C SER A 133 -1.88 -2.25 -2.77
N PRO A 134 -0.89 -1.67 -3.50
CA PRO A 134 -0.44 -2.25 -4.75
C PRO A 134 0.11 -3.65 -4.52
N ASP A 135 -0.14 -4.54 -5.46
CA ASP A 135 0.46 -5.88 -5.48
C ASP A 135 1.82 -5.82 -6.19
N PHE A 136 2.88 -5.73 -5.41
CA PHE A 136 4.25 -5.76 -5.94
C PHE A 136 4.83 -7.18 -6.04
N GLU A 137 4.16 -8.18 -5.44
CA GLU A 137 4.61 -9.57 -5.41
C GLU A 137 3.92 -10.43 -6.49
N ASN A 138 3.04 -9.82 -7.30
CA ASN A 138 2.36 -10.54 -8.34
C ASN A 138 3.37 -11.10 -9.35
N GLU A 139 3.35 -12.43 -9.55
CA GLU A 139 4.22 -13.13 -10.50
C GLU A 139 4.04 -12.62 -11.95
N ASN A 140 2.92 -11.93 -12.23
CA ASN A 140 2.70 -11.27 -13.52
C ASN A 140 3.46 -9.93 -13.67
N ASN A 141 4.01 -9.40 -12.57
CA ASN A 141 4.89 -8.22 -12.58
C ASN A 141 6.31 -8.65 -12.99
N ASP A 142 6.45 -9.30 -14.14
CA ASP A 142 7.75 -9.70 -14.66
C ASP A 142 8.50 -8.47 -15.16
N SER A 143 9.43 -7.99 -14.32
CA SER A 143 10.29 -6.85 -14.64
C SER A 143 11.08 -7.08 -15.96
N ASP A 144 11.41 -8.35 -16.25
CA ASP A 144 12.13 -8.73 -17.45
C ASP A 144 11.21 -8.64 -18.67
N GLU A 145 9.93 -9.05 -18.53
CA GLU A 145 8.94 -8.90 -19.60
C GLU A 145 8.69 -7.42 -19.93
N ASN A 146 8.51 -6.58 -18.94
CA ASN A 146 8.34 -5.13 -19.13
C ASN A 146 9.53 -4.48 -19.81
N PHE A 147 10.72 -4.87 -19.40
CA PHE A 147 11.96 -4.42 -19.99
C PHE A 147 12.06 -4.84 -21.45
N ASN A 148 11.83 -6.11 -21.77
CA ASN A 148 11.87 -6.66 -23.11
C ASN A 148 10.80 -6.03 -24.02
N ASN A 149 9.56 -5.89 -23.54
CA ASN A 149 8.48 -5.21 -24.25
C ASN A 149 8.83 -3.75 -24.58
N ALA A 150 9.49 -3.06 -23.66
CA ALA A 150 9.93 -1.68 -23.90
C ALA A 150 11.03 -1.59 -24.95
N LEU A 151 11.96 -2.56 -24.99
CA LEU A 151 13.01 -2.65 -26.02
C LEU A 151 12.42 -2.92 -27.41
N GLU A 152 11.55 -3.93 -27.53
CA GLU A 152 10.87 -4.27 -28.77
C GLU A 152 10.10 -3.04 -29.34
N LYS A 153 9.31 -2.38 -28.51
CA LYS A 153 8.57 -1.16 -28.89
C LYS A 153 9.48 0.01 -29.25
N ALA A 154 10.67 0.06 -28.67
CA ALA A 154 11.69 1.05 -29.04
C ALA A 154 12.31 0.74 -30.41
N GLY A 155 12.06 -0.44 -30.99
CA GLY A 155 12.62 -0.91 -32.23
C GLY A 155 14.03 -1.47 -32.08
N VAL A 156 14.34 -2.01 -30.91
CA VAL A 156 15.58 -2.77 -30.66
C VAL A 156 15.32 -4.20 -31.04
N THR A 157 16.15 -4.78 -31.89
CA THR A 157 16.04 -6.18 -32.32
C THR A 157 16.96 -7.08 -31.51
N ASP A 158 16.69 -8.38 -31.49
CA ASP A 158 17.56 -9.36 -30.82
C ASP A 158 18.98 -9.32 -31.38
N GLU A 159 19.12 -9.23 -32.72
CA GLU A 159 20.42 -9.10 -33.39
C GLU A 159 21.19 -7.83 -32.93
N GLU A 160 20.48 -6.72 -32.71
CA GLU A 160 21.10 -5.51 -32.20
C GLU A 160 21.53 -5.70 -30.73
N MET A 161 20.70 -6.35 -29.92
CA MET A 161 21.04 -6.62 -28.50
C MET A 161 22.25 -7.55 -28.38
N GLU A 162 22.35 -8.57 -29.21
CA GLU A 162 23.50 -9.49 -29.24
C GLU A 162 24.82 -8.79 -29.62
N ASN A 163 24.73 -7.70 -30.40
CA ASN A 163 25.90 -6.97 -30.87
C ASN A 163 26.27 -5.77 -29.96
N LEU A 164 25.46 -5.45 -28.96
CA LEU A 164 25.79 -4.38 -27.99
C LEU A 164 26.65 -4.92 -26.88
N GLU A 165 27.72 -4.19 -26.55
CA GLU A 165 28.50 -4.47 -25.35
C GLU A 165 27.73 -4.04 -24.09
N HIS A 166 27.03 -2.91 -24.17
CA HIS A 166 26.19 -2.37 -23.11
C HIS A 166 24.91 -1.78 -23.69
N ILE A 167 23.78 -1.95 -22.99
CA ILE A 167 22.49 -1.37 -23.39
C ILE A 167 22.54 0.16 -23.49
N SER A 168 23.40 0.81 -22.73
CA SER A 168 23.66 2.24 -22.83
C SER A 168 24.24 2.67 -24.19
N ASP A 169 24.69 1.71 -25.04
CA ASP A 169 25.25 1.96 -26.37
C ASP A 169 24.17 2.12 -27.44
N LEU A 170 22.92 1.84 -27.13
CA LEU A 170 21.79 2.18 -27.99
C LEU A 170 21.87 3.62 -28.46
N SER A 171 21.40 3.88 -29.69
CA SER A 171 21.26 5.25 -30.18
C SER A 171 20.36 6.09 -29.28
N ASP A 172 20.59 7.40 -29.20
CA ASP A 172 19.81 8.27 -28.32
C ASP A 172 18.31 8.24 -28.66
N GLN A 173 17.95 8.08 -29.94
CA GLN A 173 16.56 7.94 -30.37
C GLN A 173 15.92 6.66 -29.80
N LYS A 174 16.64 5.52 -29.80
CA LYS A 174 16.14 4.27 -29.23
C LYS A 174 16.06 4.33 -27.71
N LYS A 175 17.06 4.94 -27.05
CA LYS A 175 17.01 5.17 -25.61
C LYS A 175 15.78 5.99 -25.19
N GLU A 176 15.48 7.08 -25.86
CA GLU A 176 14.31 7.91 -25.57
C GLU A 176 13.00 7.14 -25.75
N ARG A 177 12.91 6.33 -26.83
CA ARG A 177 11.73 5.45 -27.05
C ARG A 177 11.63 4.39 -25.97
N PHE A 178 12.73 3.74 -25.61
CA PHE A 178 12.78 2.74 -24.55
C PHE A 178 12.27 3.30 -23.22
N PHE A 179 12.81 4.42 -22.77
CA PHE A 179 12.37 5.05 -21.52
C PHE A 179 10.91 5.47 -21.54
N LYS A 180 10.39 5.88 -22.69
CA LYS A 180 8.97 6.17 -22.85
C LYS A 180 8.12 4.91 -22.66
N TYR A 181 8.46 3.85 -23.39
CA TYR A 181 7.69 2.61 -23.34
C TYR A 181 7.82 1.89 -22.00
N LEU A 182 9.01 1.88 -21.39
CA LEU A 182 9.21 1.34 -20.05
C LEU A 182 8.27 2.01 -19.04
N ARG A 183 8.14 3.34 -19.10
CA ARG A 183 7.18 4.06 -18.23
C ARG A 183 5.73 3.64 -18.48
N ASP A 184 5.39 3.36 -19.73
CA ASP A 184 4.03 2.95 -20.09
C ASP A 184 3.75 1.50 -19.66
N GLU A 185 4.73 0.58 -19.75
CA GLU A 185 4.61 -0.79 -19.25
C GLU A 185 4.47 -0.82 -17.72
N ILE A 186 5.37 -0.17 -16.99
CA ILE A 186 5.32 -0.10 -15.53
C ILE A 186 3.97 0.45 -15.02
N LYS A 187 3.39 1.43 -15.71
CA LYS A 187 2.07 1.96 -15.34
C LYS A 187 0.94 0.94 -15.49
N LYS A 188 1.05 -0.01 -16.41
CA LYS A 188 0.03 -1.05 -16.58
C LYS A 188 0.12 -2.09 -15.48
N ASP A 189 1.31 -2.55 -15.18
CA ASP A 189 1.54 -3.62 -14.22
C ASP A 189 1.19 -3.23 -12.79
N LEU A 190 1.47 -1.99 -12.42
CA LEU A 190 1.19 -1.48 -11.08
C LEU A 190 -0.29 -1.08 -10.88
N THR A 191 -1.22 -1.64 -11.65
CA THR A 191 -2.67 -1.41 -11.47
C THR A 191 -3.33 -2.43 -10.53
N GLU A 192 -2.72 -3.58 -10.32
CA GLU A 192 -3.24 -4.62 -9.45
C GLU A 192 -3.04 -4.26 -7.98
N THR A 193 -4.00 -4.68 -7.15
CA THR A 193 -4.00 -4.37 -5.72
C THR A 193 -4.26 -5.63 -4.91
N THR A 194 -3.58 -5.75 -3.79
CA THR A 194 -3.91 -6.70 -2.72
C THR A 194 -4.91 -6.09 -1.76
N VAL A 195 -5.69 -6.97 -1.12
CA VAL A 195 -6.67 -6.59 -0.10
C VAL A 195 -6.41 -7.43 1.13
N GLU A 196 -5.95 -6.81 2.18
CA GLU A 196 -5.63 -7.47 3.43
C GLU A 196 -6.53 -7.00 4.58
N SER A 197 -6.67 -7.83 5.61
CA SER A 197 -7.37 -7.47 6.84
C SER A 197 -6.36 -7.20 7.96
N ARG A 198 -6.44 -6.00 8.52
CA ARG A 198 -5.63 -5.57 9.66
C ARG A 198 -6.52 -5.45 10.90
N ILE A 199 -6.03 -5.89 12.05
CA ILE A 199 -6.75 -5.82 13.32
C ILE A 199 -6.02 -4.85 14.25
N LEU A 200 -6.72 -3.78 14.68
CA LEU A 200 -6.25 -2.90 15.73
C LEU A 200 -6.91 -3.27 17.07
N GLU A 201 -6.11 -3.43 18.13
CA GLU A 201 -6.62 -3.71 19.47
C GLU A 201 -6.79 -2.41 20.26
N PHE A 202 -7.99 -2.20 20.77
CA PHE A 202 -8.34 -1.07 21.62
C PHE A 202 -8.55 -1.52 23.07
N ARG A 203 -8.04 -0.73 24.00
CA ARG A 203 -8.22 -0.95 25.43
C ARG A 203 -8.73 0.32 26.10
N LYS A 204 -9.66 0.16 27.05
CA LYS A 204 -10.15 1.27 27.86
C LYS A 204 -9.24 1.43 29.08
N VAL A 205 -8.51 2.55 29.12
CA VAL A 205 -7.58 2.91 30.21
C VAL A 205 -8.01 4.24 30.79
N ASN A 206 -8.23 4.28 32.11
CA ASN A 206 -8.71 5.49 32.81
C ASN A 206 -9.98 6.10 32.18
N GLY A 207 -10.91 5.23 31.75
CA GLY A 207 -12.18 5.65 31.16
C GLY A 207 -12.13 6.04 29.68
N LYS A 208 -10.97 6.10 29.05
CA LYS A 208 -10.78 6.48 27.64
C LYS A 208 -10.32 5.28 26.82
N TRP A 209 -10.86 5.11 25.61
CA TRP A 209 -10.39 4.13 24.65
C TRP A 209 -9.10 4.61 23.98
N GLN A 210 -8.16 3.72 23.79
CA GLN A 210 -6.88 3.99 23.14
C GLN A 210 -6.32 2.71 22.52
N THR A 211 -5.49 2.86 21.50
CA THR A 211 -4.70 1.79 20.87
C THR A 211 -3.22 2.17 20.89
N LYS A 212 -2.36 1.15 20.83
CA LYS A 212 -0.92 1.31 20.54
C LYS A 212 -0.58 0.86 19.14
N ASP A 213 -1.55 0.27 18.44
CA ASP A 213 -1.36 -0.18 17.08
C ASP A 213 -1.36 1.01 16.14
N GLU A 214 -0.57 0.91 15.09
CA GLU A 214 -0.45 1.90 14.02
C GLU A 214 -1.11 1.35 12.75
N LEU A 215 -1.63 2.23 11.90
CA LEU A 215 -2.22 1.84 10.60
C LEU A 215 -1.16 1.34 9.61
N TYR A 216 0.06 1.83 9.74
CA TYR A 216 1.16 1.54 8.83
C TYR A 216 2.47 1.58 9.60
N GLU A 217 3.45 0.86 9.06
CA GLU A 217 4.82 0.95 9.55
C GLU A 217 5.62 1.86 8.60
N ILE A 218 6.21 2.91 9.17
CA ILE A 218 7.12 3.75 8.39
C ILE A 218 8.45 2.99 8.24
N PRO A 219 8.91 2.70 7.00
CA PRO A 219 10.20 2.04 6.81
C PRO A 219 11.31 2.77 7.56
N GLN A 220 12.09 2.04 8.36
CA GLN A 220 13.27 2.58 9.01
C GLN A 220 14.39 2.64 7.95
N ILE A 221 14.91 3.84 7.71
CA ILE A 221 15.99 4.09 6.73
C ILE A 221 17.34 4.05 7.43
#